data_d7d18ea9e1d8b0aa4c1d2965a30ec63b
#
_entry.id   d7d18ea9e1d8b0aa4c1d2965a30ec63b
#
_cell.length_a   1.000
_cell.length_b   1.000
_cell.length_c   1.000
_cell.angle_alpha   90.00
_cell.angle_beta   90.00
_cell.angle_gamma   90.00
#
_symmetry.space_group_name_H-M   'P 1'
#
loop_
_entity.id
_entity.type
_entity.pdbx_description
1 polymer ?
#
loop_
_entity_poly.entity_id
_entity_poly.type
_entity_poly.pdbx_seq_one_letter_code
_entity_poly.pdbx_strand_id
1 'polypeptide(L)'
;MSDTLLRNRNSRRLLSLLLLAVYLPLLSGCLFGEKRRTYSPPEEELLRAKADPRLRKEAETGGSEPFAAIAVFNNDVFLDQSEALGRSSLTVLNEMGRTAILLLSPGQIVPLLKDPSLRKAAWFGPQELLARLDPSLELDMLTRFGAGTEDRDVDLLLRFVDVGGAEEERRVVAAGFRVVTRAGPNWLVTGPMTGLPKLLESDRITYMEKGS
;
A
#
# COMPACT_ATOMS: atom_id res chain seq x y z
N MET A 1 -31.65 63.39 -21.08
CA MET A 1 -31.29 62.02 -21.46
C MET A 1 -29.93 61.66 -20.86
N SER A 2 -29.82 61.40 -19.56
CA SER A 2 -28.50 61.10 -18.92
C SER A 2 -28.56 60.17 -17.69
N ASP A 3 -29.64 59.41 -17.45
CA ASP A 3 -29.76 58.65 -16.17
C ASP A 3 -29.65 57.13 -16.32
N THR A 4 -29.41 56.61 -17.53
CA THR A 4 -29.43 55.13 -17.76
C THR A 4 -28.07 54.47 -17.64
N LEU A 5 -26.95 55.17 -17.56
CA LEU A 5 -25.59 54.59 -17.56
C LEU A 5 -25.00 54.29 -16.17
N LEU A 6 -25.57 54.90 -15.11
CA LEU A 6 -25.05 54.67 -13.74
C LEU A 6 -25.60 53.42 -13.06
N ARG A 7 -26.74 52.89 -13.54
CA ARG A 7 -27.41 51.71 -12.94
C ARG A 7 -26.70 50.40 -13.27
N ASN A 8 -25.88 50.36 -14.31
CA ASN A 8 -25.24 49.11 -14.81
C ASN A 8 -23.86 48.85 -14.18
N ARG A 9 -23.28 49.82 -13.53
CA ARG A 9 -21.92 49.69 -12.91
C ARG A 9 -21.95 49.02 -11.54
N ASN A 10 -23.04 49.25 -10.78
CA ASN A 10 -23.20 48.66 -9.44
C ASN A 10 -23.68 47.20 -9.49
N SER A 11 -24.46 46.82 -10.50
CA SER A 11 -24.91 45.42 -10.66
C SER A 11 -23.78 44.45 -11.05
N ARG A 12 -22.78 44.93 -11.82
CA ARG A 12 -21.59 44.12 -12.17
C ARG A 12 -20.65 43.92 -10.95
N ARG A 13 -20.56 44.90 -10.09
CA ARG A 13 -19.75 44.77 -8.83
C ARG A 13 -20.42 43.86 -7.81
N LEU A 14 -21.75 43.88 -7.71
CA LEU A 14 -22.51 42.95 -6.86
C LEU A 14 -22.45 41.53 -7.38
N LEU A 15 -22.50 41.30 -8.69
CA LEU A 15 -22.37 39.96 -9.28
C LEU A 15 -20.97 39.37 -9.07
N SER A 16 -19.92 40.21 -9.18
CA SER A 16 -18.53 39.77 -8.93
C SER A 16 -18.28 39.44 -7.45
N LEU A 17 -18.87 40.17 -6.53
CA LEU A 17 -18.79 39.88 -5.09
C LEU A 17 -19.58 38.62 -4.71
N LEU A 18 -20.73 38.38 -5.33
CA LEU A 18 -21.54 37.18 -5.13
C LEU A 18 -20.81 35.93 -5.66
N LEU A 19 -20.16 36.02 -6.83
CA LEU A 19 -19.34 34.94 -7.38
C LEU A 19 -18.13 34.64 -6.49
N LEU A 20 -17.47 35.66 -5.94
CA LEU A 20 -16.35 35.47 -5.01
C LEU A 20 -16.79 34.76 -3.71
N ALA A 21 -17.97 35.13 -3.19
CA ALA A 21 -18.51 34.56 -1.96
C ALA A 21 -18.94 33.09 -2.12
N VAL A 22 -19.30 32.66 -3.34
CA VAL A 22 -19.64 31.25 -3.63
C VAL A 22 -18.40 30.41 -3.94
N TYR A 23 -17.33 31.01 -4.50
CA TYR A 23 -16.09 30.30 -4.82
C TYR A 23 -15.14 30.16 -3.63
N LEU A 24 -15.16 31.07 -2.65
CA LEU A 24 -14.31 30.95 -1.45
C LEU A 24 -14.55 29.66 -0.64
N PRO A 25 -15.78 29.22 -0.37
CA PRO A 25 -15.97 27.95 0.36
C PRO A 25 -15.61 26.70 -0.46
N LEU A 26 -15.64 26.76 -1.81
CA LEU A 26 -15.20 25.66 -2.66
C LEU A 26 -13.66 25.50 -2.67
N LEU A 27 -12.93 26.57 -2.52
CA LEU A 27 -11.46 26.54 -2.37
C LEU A 27 -11.02 26.15 -0.95
N SER A 28 -11.85 26.40 0.07
CA SER A 28 -11.59 25.96 1.44
C SER A 28 -11.76 24.45 1.64
N GLY A 29 -12.48 23.76 0.74
CA GLY A 29 -12.65 22.29 0.78
C GLY A 29 -11.36 21.52 0.45
N CYS A 30 -10.37 22.14 -0.18
CA CYS A 30 -9.07 21.53 -0.47
C CYS A 30 -8.02 21.69 0.66
N LEU A 31 -8.36 22.38 1.75
CA LEU A 31 -7.49 22.57 2.92
C LEU A 31 -7.83 21.64 4.09
N PHE A 32 -8.64 20.59 3.86
CA PHE A 32 -8.72 19.50 4.83
C PHE A 32 -7.40 18.73 4.75
N GLY A 33 -6.41 19.23 5.46
CA GLY A 33 -5.20 18.47 5.75
C GLY A 33 -5.63 17.09 6.28
N GLU A 34 -5.10 16.03 5.67
CA GLU A 34 -5.29 14.67 6.16
C GLU A 34 -5.13 14.69 7.68
N LYS A 35 -6.21 14.37 8.37
CA LYS A 35 -6.26 14.39 9.83
C LYS A 35 -5.41 13.22 10.29
N ARG A 36 -4.11 13.47 10.53
CA ARG A 36 -3.20 12.43 11.05
C ARG A 36 -3.78 11.88 12.33
N ARG A 37 -3.86 10.56 12.40
CA ARG A 37 -4.25 9.87 13.63
C ARG A 37 -3.12 10.01 14.64
N THR A 38 -3.46 10.39 15.86
CA THR A 38 -2.55 10.40 16.99
C THR A 38 -2.77 9.12 17.81
N TYR A 39 -1.68 8.47 18.15
CA TYR A 39 -1.68 7.24 18.94
C TYR A 39 -1.19 7.51 20.35
N SER A 40 -1.64 6.69 21.29
CA SER A 40 -1.10 6.69 22.65
C SER A 40 0.33 6.14 22.65
N PRO A 41 1.18 6.50 23.65
CA PRO A 41 2.57 6.00 23.70
C PRO A 41 2.71 4.48 23.59
N PRO A 42 1.86 3.64 24.22
CA PRO A 42 1.92 2.19 24.03
C PRO A 42 1.59 1.74 22.59
N GLU A 43 0.68 2.43 21.91
CA GLU A 43 0.32 2.12 20.51
C GLU A 43 1.44 2.52 19.54
N GLU A 44 2.11 3.66 19.81
CA GLU A 44 3.30 4.03 19.04
C GLU A 44 4.44 3.02 19.19
N GLU A 45 4.63 2.48 20.39
CA GLU A 45 5.63 1.44 20.64
C GLU A 45 5.28 0.16 19.85
N LEU A 46 4.02 -0.28 19.85
CA LEU A 46 3.56 -1.42 19.04
C LEU A 46 3.80 -1.19 17.54
N LEU A 47 3.46 0.00 17.04
CA LEU A 47 3.70 0.38 15.65
C LEU A 47 5.19 0.31 15.29
N ARG A 48 6.07 0.77 16.19
CA ARG A 48 7.53 0.71 15.98
C ARG A 48 8.08 -0.71 16.05
N ALA A 49 7.57 -1.52 16.96
CA ALA A 49 8.08 -2.87 17.22
C ALA A 49 7.61 -3.89 16.16
N LYS A 50 6.36 -3.80 15.71
CA LYS A 50 5.74 -4.86 14.92
C LYS A 50 5.38 -4.47 13.49
N ALA A 51 5.26 -3.17 13.15
CA ALA A 51 4.88 -2.71 11.83
C ALA A 51 6.09 -2.20 11.03
N ASP A 52 6.14 -2.53 9.74
CA ASP A 52 7.12 -1.96 8.83
C ASP A 52 6.88 -0.45 8.63
N PRO A 53 7.86 0.31 8.09
CA PRO A 53 7.74 1.77 7.95
C PRO A 53 6.53 2.22 7.14
N ARG A 54 6.11 1.44 6.13
CA ARG A 54 4.99 1.79 5.28
C ARG A 54 3.65 1.53 5.96
N LEU A 55 3.51 0.40 6.63
CA LEU A 55 2.32 0.09 7.43
C LEU A 55 2.10 1.14 8.54
N ARG A 56 3.19 1.63 9.15
CA ARG A 56 3.12 2.74 10.12
C ARG A 56 2.57 4.01 9.48
N LYS A 57 3.06 4.35 8.29
CA LYS A 57 2.57 5.52 7.55
C LYS A 57 1.09 5.39 7.23
N GLU A 58 0.62 4.22 6.78
CA GLU A 58 -0.79 3.98 6.52
C GLU A 58 -1.65 4.10 7.79
N ALA A 59 -1.15 3.64 8.93
CA ALA A 59 -1.80 3.85 10.21
C ALA A 59 -1.99 5.35 10.52
N GLU A 60 -0.95 6.17 10.32
CA GLU A 60 -0.94 7.60 10.63
C GLU A 60 -1.80 8.43 9.68
N THR A 61 -1.78 8.13 8.38
CA THR A 61 -2.50 8.91 7.37
C THR A 61 -4.01 8.73 7.44
N GLY A 62 -4.48 7.62 8.02
CA GLY A 62 -5.90 7.40 8.26
C GLY A 62 -6.74 7.27 7.00
N GLY A 63 -6.17 6.79 5.90
CA GLY A 63 -6.88 6.46 4.68
C GLY A 63 -8.12 5.58 4.92
N SER A 64 -9.00 5.46 3.95
CA SER A 64 -10.21 4.64 4.06
C SER A 64 -10.14 3.36 3.22
N GLU A 65 -9.22 3.30 2.26
CA GLU A 65 -9.12 2.18 1.33
C GLU A 65 -8.44 0.98 1.99
N PRO A 66 -9.01 -0.22 1.83
CA PRO A 66 -8.36 -1.43 2.30
C PRO A 66 -7.15 -1.77 1.43
N PHE A 67 -6.17 -2.42 2.05
CA PHE A 67 -4.93 -2.86 1.40
C PHE A 67 -4.52 -4.24 1.92
N ALA A 68 -3.71 -4.94 1.15
CA ALA A 68 -3.12 -6.19 1.57
C ALA A 68 -1.90 -5.94 2.48
N ALA A 69 -1.80 -6.71 3.55
CA ALA A 69 -0.65 -6.73 4.45
C ALA A 69 -0.23 -8.17 4.75
N ILE A 70 1.08 -8.38 4.92
CA ILE A 70 1.62 -9.67 5.36
C ILE A 70 1.73 -9.62 6.88
N ALA A 71 1.09 -10.55 7.55
CA ALA A 71 1.16 -10.75 8.99
C ALA A 71 1.92 -12.04 9.30
N VAL A 72 2.88 -11.98 10.22
CA VAL A 72 3.66 -13.13 10.69
C VAL A 72 3.36 -13.35 12.16
N PHE A 73 2.92 -14.55 12.50
CA PHE A 73 2.54 -14.95 13.85
C PHE A 73 3.61 -15.81 14.52
N ASN A 74 3.52 -15.97 15.82
CA ASN A 74 4.41 -16.85 16.57
C ASN A 74 4.11 -18.33 16.30
N ASN A 75 2.82 -18.65 16.11
CA ASN A 75 2.32 -19.99 15.88
C ASN A 75 1.73 -20.13 14.46
N ASP A 76 1.36 -21.33 14.07
CA ASP A 76 0.69 -21.63 12.81
C ASP A 76 -0.69 -20.96 12.77
N VAL A 77 -0.96 -20.20 11.71
CA VAL A 77 -2.19 -19.41 11.56
C VAL A 77 -3.42 -20.33 11.51
N PHE A 78 -3.31 -21.41 10.76
CA PHE A 78 -4.43 -22.32 10.55
C PHE A 78 -4.90 -23.03 11.84
N LEU A 79 -3.95 -23.41 12.70
CA LEU A 79 -4.28 -24.17 13.91
C LEU A 79 -4.76 -23.27 15.05
N ASP A 80 -4.12 -22.11 15.26
CA ASP A 80 -4.29 -21.34 16.48
C ASP A 80 -4.96 -19.98 16.27
N GLN A 81 -5.01 -19.45 15.04
CA GLN A 81 -5.30 -18.05 14.79
C GLN A 81 -6.55 -17.79 13.94
N SER A 82 -7.06 -18.78 13.19
CA SER A 82 -8.22 -18.57 12.30
C SER A 82 -9.44 -18.06 13.07
N GLU A 83 -9.64 -18.54 14.31
CA GLU A 83 -10.74 -18.13 15.18
C GLU A 83 -10.54 -16.71 15.75
N ALA A 84 -9.30 -16.36 16.11
CA ALA A 84 -8.94 -15.02 16.61
C ALA A 84 -9.02 -13.96 15.50
N LEU A 85 -8.55 -14.26 14.30
CA LEU A 85 -8.66 -13.39 13.13
C LEU A 85 -10.14 -13.20 12.72
N GLY A 86 -10.94 -14.27 12.74
CA GLY A 86 -12.37 -14.20 12.48
C GLY A 86 -13.11 -13.31 13.49
N ARG A 87 -12.75 -13.36 14.77
CA ARG A 87 -13.31 -12.47 15.82
C ARG A 87 -12.91 -11.00 15.61
N SER A 88 -11.77 -10.74 15.00
CA SER A 88 -11.28 -9.39 14.72
C SER A 88 -11.87 -8.79 13.45
N SER A 89 -12.79 -9.48 12.76
CA SER A 89 -13.37 -9.07 11.47
C SER A 89 -12.31 -8.83 10.39
N LEU A 90 -11.20 -9.57 10.46
CA LEU A 90 -10.13 -9.51 9.47
C LEU A 90 -10.41 -10.50 8.33
N THR A 91 -10.17 -10.07 7.10
CA THR A 91 -10.28 -10.95 5.94
C THR A 91 -8.92 -11.55 5.63
N VAL A 92 -8.81 -12.87 5.71
CA VAL A 92 -7.62 -13.62 5.28
C VAL A 92 -7.74 -13.87 3.78
N LEU A 93 -6.76 -13.40 2.99
CA LEU A 93 -6.70 -13.61 1.55
C LEU A 93 -5.95 -14.88 1.21
N ASN A 94 -4.85 -15.15 1.90
CA ASN A 94 -4.06 -16.37 1.79
C ASN A 94 -3.27 -16.62 3.07
N GLU A 95 -2.90 -17.87 3.34
CA GLU A 95 -2.13 -18.23 4.52
C GLU A 95 -1.21 -19.43 4.26
N MET A 96 -0.06 -19.44 4.94
CA MET A 96 0.86 -20.56 4.95
C MET A 96 1.67 -20.59 6.26
N GLY A 97 1.52 -21.67 7.02
CA GLY A 97 2.19 -21.84 8.29
C GLY A 97 1.91 -20.67 9.23
N ARG A 98 2.95 -19.90 9.58
CA ARG A 98 2.84 -18.77 10.50
C ARG A 98 2.57 -17.44 9.82
N THR A 99 2.28 -17.43 8.53
CA THR A 99 2.15 -16.20 7.74
C THR A 99 0.80 -16.14 7.07
N ALA A 100 0.18 -14.97 7.08
CA ALA A 100 -1.05 -14.71 6.36
C ALA A 100 -0.96 -13.40 5.55
N ILE A 101 -1.64 -13.35 4.42
CA ILE A 101 -1.97 -12.10 3.73
C ILE A 101 -3.36 -11.71 4.20
N LEU A 102 -3.45 -10.56 4.81
CA LEU A 102 -4.68 -9.99 5.36
C LEU A 102 -5.12 -8.79 4.55
N LEU A 103 -6.43 -8.65 4.33
CA LEU A 103 -7.01 -7.41 3.87
C LEU A 103 -7.30 -6.54 5.09
N LEU A 104 -6.63 -5.39 5.18
CA LEU A 104 -6.71 -4.47 6.30
C LEU A 104 -7.24 -3.11 5.85
N SER A 105 -8.08 -2.51 6.66
CA SER A 105 -8.28 -1.06 6.64
C SER A 105 -7.32 -0.40 7.63
N PRO A 106 -6.96 0.90 7.45
CA PRO A 106 -6.06 1.59 8.38
C PRO A 106 -6.52 1.57 9.85
N GLY A 107 -7.83 1.48 10.09
CA GLY A 107 -8.39 1.36 11.43
C GLY A 107 -8.14 0.02 12.13
N GLN A 108 -7.83 -1.02 11.35
CA GLN A 108 -7.59 -2.38 11.86
C GLN A 108 -6.11 -2.64 12.18
N ILE A 109 -5.20 -1.74 11.80
CA ILE A 109 -3.76 -1.92 12.01
C ILE A 109 -3.45 -2.07 13.51
N VAL A 110 -3.80 -1.07 14.33
CA VAL A 110 -3.50 -1.11 15.77
C VAL A 110 -4.20 -2.27 16.50
N PRO A 111 -5.47 -2.56 16.26
CA PRO A 111 -6.10 -3.79 16.77
C PRO A 111 -5.31 -5.06 16.42
N LEU A 112 -4.86 -5.22 15.18
CA LEU A 112 -4.02 -6.35 14.77
C LEU A 112 -2.68 -6.37 15.53
N LEU A 113 -2.00 -5.24 15.69
CA LEU A 113 -0.71 -5.16 16.39
C LEU A 113 -0.82 -5.47 17.89
N LYS A 114 -2.00 -5.29 18.49
CA LYS A 114 -2.29 -5.67 19.87
C LYS A 114 -2.41 -7.17 20.08
N ASP A 115 -2.54 -7.95 19.00
CA ASP A 115 -2.57 -9.40 19.11
C ASP A 115 -1.21 -9.91 19.67
N PRO A 116 -1.20 -10.63 20.80
CA PRO A 116 0.03 -11.12 21.41
C PRO A 116 0.73 -12.20 20.57
N SER A 117 -0.02 -12.90 19.72
CA SER A 117 0.55 -13.90 18.80
C SER A 117 1.20 -13.28 17.57
N LEU A 118 0.87 -12.04 17.22
CA LEU A 118 1.47 -11.35 16.10
C LEU A 118 2.93 -10.98 16.40
N ARG A 119 3.85 -11.45 15.57
CA ARG A 119 5.26 -11.13 15.62
C ARG A 119 5.60 -9.86 14.86
N LYS A 120 5.12 -9.75 13.62
CA LYS A 120 5.31 -8.56 12.76
C LYS A 120 4.24 -8.48 11.70
N ALA A 121 4.02 -7.28 11.17
CA ALA A 121 3.20 -7.04 9.99
C ALA A 121 3.92 -6.08 9.04
N ALA A 122 3.75 -6.31 7.75
CA ALA A 122 4.32 -5.48 6.68
C ALA A 122 3.24 -5.10 5.68
N TRP A 123 3.29 -3.86 5.21
CA TRP A 123 2.43 -3.42 4.13
C TRP A 123 2.82 -4.14 2.82
N PHE A 124 1.83 -4.59 2.08
CA PHE A 124 2.06 -5.25 0.81
C PHE A 124 1.62 -4.41 -0.38
N GLY A 125 0.42 -3.86 -0.36
CA GLY A 125 -0.11 -3.05 -1.46
C GLY A 125 -1.63 -3.07 -1.54
N PRO A 126 -2.20 -2.33 -2.51
CA PRO A 126 -3.59 -2.53 -2.89
C PRO A 126 -3.87 -3.99 -3.24
N GLN A 127 -5.06 -4.49 -2.88
CA GLN A 127 -5.42 -5.91 -3.06
C GLN A 127 -5.28 -6.36 -4.53
N GLU A 128 -5.59 -5.48 -5.46
CA GLU A 128 -5.57 -5.76 -6.91
C GLU A 128 -4.17 -6.16 -7.40
N LEU A 129 -3.13 -5.73 -6.69
CA LEU A 129 -1.76 -6.05 -7.06
C LEU A 129 -1.41 -7.52 -6.83
N LEU A 130 -2.11 -8.22 -5.92
CA LEU A 130 -1.92 -9.66 -5.72
C LEU A 130 -2.23 -10.46 -6.97
N ALA A 131 -3.19 -10.02 -7.79
CA ALA A 131 -3.53 -10.68 -9.06
C ALA A 131 -2.38 -10.69 -10.10
N ARG A 132 -1.34 -9.89 -9.87
CA ARG A 132 -0.14 -9.86 -10.73
C ARG A 132 0.94 -10.85 -10.30
N LEU A 133 0.77 -11.52 -9.16
CA LEU A 133 1.70 -12.53 -8.67
C LEU A 133 1.30 -13.92 -9.15
N ASP A 134 2.30 -14.68 -9.56
CA ASP A 134 2.13 -16.12 -9.71
C ASP A 134 1.83 -16.77 -8.35
N PRO A 135 0.91 -17.73 -8.26
CA PRO A 135 0.60 -18.40 -7.00
C PRO A 135 1.81 -19.05 -6.32
N SER A 136 2.78 -19.55 -7.09
CA SER A 136 4.01 -20.15 -6.53
C SER A 136 4.92 -19.10 -5.92
N LEU A 137 4.98 -17.90 -6.49
CA LEU A 137 5.72 -16.77 -5.95
C LEU A 137 5.06 -16.26 -4.66
N GLU A 138 3.73 -16.20 -4.62
CA GLU A 138 2.98 -15.82 -3.42
C GLU A 138 3.25 -16.80 -2.26
N LEU A 139 3.24 -18.11 -2.53
CA LEU A 139 3.58 -19.13 -1.54
C LEU A 139 5.05 -19.04 -1.07
N ASP A 140 6.00 -18.80 -1.98
CA ASP A 140 7.41 -18.60 -1.63
C ASP A 140 7.58 -17.36 -0.72
N MET A 141 6.86 -16.30 -1.02
CA MET A 141 6.81 -15.08 -0.20
C MET A 141 6.31 -15.38 1.21
N LEU A 142 5.15 -16.02 1.36
CA LEU A 142 4.59 -16.38 2.67
C LEU A 142 5.58 -17.24 3.46
N THR A 143 6.20 -18.24 2.81
CA THR A 143 7.19 -19.12 3.42
C THR A 143 8.40 -18.33 3.94
N ARG A 144 8.96 -17.44 3.13
CA ARG A 144 10.14 -16.63 3.49
C ARG A 144 9.85 -15.66 4.63
N PHE A 145 8.71 -14.99 4.60
CA PHE A 145 8.29 -14.12 5.70
C PHE A 145 8.10 -14.88 7.01
N GLY A 146 7.52 -16.08 6.96
CA GLY A 146 7.40 -16.96 8.12
C GLY A 146 8.74 -17.43 8.67
N ALA A 147 9.69 -17.75 7.79
CA ALA A 147 11.04 -18.18 8.16
C ALA A 147 11.95 -17.02 8.57
N GLY A 148 11.61 -15.76 8.29
CA GLY A 148 12.49 -14.60 8.50
C GLY A 148 13.65 -14.54 7.52
N THR A 149 13.41 -14.95 6.28
CA THR A 149 14.40 -14.98 5.19
C THR A 149 13.96 -14.12 3.98
N GLU A 150 13.02 -13.22 4.18
CA GLU A 150 12.48 -12.30 3.18
C GLU A 150 13.52 -11.32 2.62
N ASP A 151 14.61 -11.08 3.35
CA ASP A 151 15.71 -10.23 2.88
C ASP A 151 16.71 -10.97 1.97
N ARG A 152 16.55 -12.29 1.82
CA ARG A 152 17.39 -13.05 0.89
C ARG A 152 16.93 -12.84 -0.54
N ASP A 153 17.91 -12.79 -1.45
CA ASP A 153 17.66 -12.63 -2.86
C ASP A 153 16.80 -13.78 -3.41
N VAL A 154 15.92 -13.41 -4.32
CA VAL A 154 15.11 -14.28 -5.14
C VAL A 154 15.22 -13.85 -6.60
N ASP A 155 15.23 -14.81 -7.49
CA ASP A 155 15.14 -14.55 -8.92
C ASP A 155 13.66 -14.43 -9.31
N LEU A 156 13.33 -13.33 -9.99
CA LEU A 156 11.99 -13.04 -10.46
C LEU A 156 11.99 -12.82 -11.96
N LEU A 157 11.01 -13.38 -12.64
CA LEU A 157 10.69 -13.03 -14.00
C LEU A 157 9.56 -11.97 -13.99
N LEU A 158 9.89 -10.77 -14.43
CA LEU A 158 8.95 -9.67 -14.57
C LEU A 158 8.45 -9.61 -16.01
N ARG A 159 7.15 -9.47 -16.20
CA ARG A 159 6.54 -9.19 -17.50
C ARG A 159 6.04 -7.75 -17.53
N PHE A 160 6.55 -6.96 -18.44
CA PHE A 160 6.12 -5.59 -18.69
C PHE A 160 5.04 -5.53 -19.77
N VAL A 161 4.27 -4.43 -19.81
CA VAL A 161 3.27 -4.16 -20.86
C VAL A 161 3.90 -4.17 -22.25
N ASP A 162 5.12 -3.63 -22.35
CA ASP A 162 5.91 -3.55 -23.57
C ASP A 162 7.42 -3.67 -23.24
N VAL A 163 8.28 -3.42 -24.23
CA VAL A 163 9.74 -3.45 -24.01
C VAL A 163 10.13 -2.37 -23.01
N GLY A 164 10.60 -2.80 -21.83
CA GLY A 164 11.06 -1.90 -20.78
C GLY A 164 12.34 -1.15 -21.17
N GLY A 165 12.46 0.07 -20.68
CA GLY A 165 13.59 0.97 -20.92
C GLY A 165 14.36 1.36 -19.67
N ALA A 166 15.08 2.49 -19.76
CA ALA A 166 15.92 2.98 -18.65
C ALA A 166 15.10 3.43 -17.42
N GLU A 167 13.83 3.79 -17.60
CA GLU A 167 12.96 4.16 -16.49
C GLU A 167 12.53 2.94 -15.67
N GLU A 168 12.11 1.87 -16.35
CA GLU A 168 11.78 0.60 -15.72
C GLU A 168 13.00 0.03 -14.97
N GLU A 169 14.19 0.13 -15.56
CA GLU A 169 15.41 -0.27 -14.88
C GLU A 169 15.66 0.51 -13.59
N ARG A 170 15.50 1.83 -13.63
CA ARG A 170 15.63 2.66 -12.43
C ARG A 170 14.63 2.27 -11.34
N ARG A 171 13.38 1.92 -11.71
CA ARG A 171 12.35 1.45 -10.77
C ARG A 171 12.73 0.10 -10.16
N VAL A 172 13.21 -0.84 -10.98
CA VAL A 172 13.69 -2.15 -10.54
C VAL A 172 14.84 -1.99 -9.53
N VAL A 173 15.83 -1.17 -9.87
CA VAL A 173 16.97 -0.88 -8.98
C VAL A 173 16.53 -0.18 -7.70
N ALA A 174 15.62 0.79 -7.80
CA ALA A 174 15.08 1.48 -6.63
C ALA A 174 14.27 0.57 -5.70
N ALA A 175 13.74 -0.55 -6.22
CA ALA A 175 13.09 -1.60 -5.42
C ALA A 175 14.09 -2.59 -4.79
N GLY A 176 15.39 -2.41 -5.03
CA GLY A 176 16.44 -3.27 -4.48
C GLY A 176 16.82 -4.45 -5.36
N PHE A 177 16.29 -4.52 -6.59
CA PHE A 177 16.62 -5.59 -7.54
C PHE A 177 17.69 -5.15 -8.54
N ARG A 178 18.45 -6.11 -9.03
CA ARG A 178 19.35 -5.94 -10.17
C ARG A 178 18.81 -6.71 -11.37
N VAL A 179 18.95 -6.13 -12.56
CA VAL A 179 18.58 -6.80 -13.81
C VAL A 179 19.65 -7.82 -14.18
N VAL A 180 19.27 -9.07 -14.35
CA VAL A 180 20.16 -10.17 -14.78
C VAL A 180 20.16 -10.28 -16.29
N THR A 181 18.96 -10.33 -16.90
CA THR A 181 18.83 -10.37 -18.36
C THR A 181 17.51 -9.76 -18.81
N ARG A 182 17.43 -9.44 -20.09
CA ARG A 182 16.26 -8.86 -20.74
C ARG A 182 15.95 -9.59 -22.03
N ALA A 183 14.71 -10.00 -22.20
CA ALA A 183 14.21 -10.63 -23.42
C ALA A 183 12.89 -9.95 -23.82
N GLY A 184 12.99 -8.83 -24.53
CA GLY A 184 11.82 -8.01 -24.87
C GLY A 184 11.13 -7.47 -23.61
N PRO A 185 9.82 -7.74 -23.44
CA PRO A 185 9.08 -7.32 -22.26
C PRO A 185 9.33 -8.18 -21.01
N ASN A 186 10.08 -9.28 -21.12
CA ASN A 186 10.35 -10.19 -20.01
C ASN A 186 11.76 -9.94 -19.47
N TRP A 187 11.87 -9.63 -18.19
CA TRP A 187 13.14 -9.37 -17.53
C TRP A 187 13.35 -10.32 -16.36
N LEU A 188 14.50 -10.97 -16.34
CA LEU A 188 14.96 -11.69 -15.16
C LEU A 188 15.68 -10.70 -14.25
N VAL A 189 15.23 -10.62 -13.01
CA VAL A 189 15.81 -9.75 -11.98
C VAL A 189 16.09 -10.55 -10.73
N THR A 190 17.02 -10.11 -9.90
CA THR A 190 17.32 -10.74 -8.62
C THR A 190 17.43 -9.68 -7.52
N GLY A 191 16.89 -9.96 -6.36
CA GLY A 191 16.88 -9.06 -5.20
C GLY A 191 16.02 -9.59 -4.05
N PRO A 192 15.92 -8.83 -2.95
CA PRO A 192 15.22 -9.26 -1.76
C PRO A 192 13.70 -9.28 -1.96
N MET A 193 13.03 -10.27 -1.35
CA MET A 193 11.57 -10.38 -1.40
C MET A 193 10.86 -9.15 -0.80
N THR A 194 11.49 -8.47 0.15
CA THR A 194 11.00 -7.22 0.75
C THR A 194 10.86 -6.07 -0.25
N GLY A 195 11.55 -6.13 -1.39
CA GLY A 195 11.41 -5.16 -2.47
C GLY A 195 10.22 -5.38 -3.41
N LEU A 196 9.57 -6.55 -3.31
CA LEU A 196 8.47 -6.95 -4.20
C LEU A 196 7.28 -5.99 -4.18
N PRO A 197 6.81 -5.48 -3.02
CA PRO A 197 5.73 -4.50 -2.99
C PRO A 197 6.04 -3.24 -3.81
N LYS A 198 7.30 -2.80 -3.80
CA LYS A 198 7.73 -1.61 -4.56
C LYS A 198 7.78 -1.86 -6.07
N LEU A 199 8.08 -3.08 -6.51
CA LEU A 199 7.95 -3.47 -7.92
C LEU A 199 6.49 -3.44 -8.36
N LEU A 200 5.58 -3.94 -7.50
CA LEU A 200 4.15 -3.98 -7.78
C LEU A 200 3.50 -2.60 -7.93
N GLU A 201 4.08 -1.54 -7.36
CA GLU A 201 3.61 -0.17 -7.57
C GLU A 201 3.74 0.30 -9.02
N SER A 202 4.55 -0.39 -9.83
CA SER A 202 4.67 -0.07 -11.25
C SER A 202 3.46 -0.59 -12.01
N ASP A 203 2.71 0.31 -12.65
CA ASP A 203 1.62 0.00 -13.57
C ASP A 203 2.10 -0.69 -14.86
N ARG A 204 3.41 -0.61 -15.13
CA ARG A 204 4.06 -1.23 -16.29
C ARG A 204 4.33 -2.71 -16.13
N ILE A 205 4.38 -3.23 -14.90
CA ILE A 205 4.56 -4.66 -14.61
C ILE A 205 3.19 -5.32 -14.55
N THR A 206 2.94 -6.24 -15.47
CA THR A 206 1.65 -6.94 -15.60
C THR A 206 1.62 -8.26 -14.85
N TYR A 207 2.78 -8.89 -14.68
CA TYR A 207 2.88 -10.20 -14.05
C TYR A 207 4.29 -10.42 -13.49
N MET A 208 4.37 -11.18 -12.40
CA MET A 208 5.61 -11.61 -11.76
C MET A 208 5.53 -13.08 -11.39
N GLU A 209 6.57 -13.82 -11.72
CA GLU A 209 6.73 -15.21 -11.33
C GLU A 209 8.14 -15.47 -10.79
N LYS A 210 8.33 -16.58 -10.10
CA LYS A 210 9.64 -17.00 -9.63
C LYS A 210 10.51 -17.37 -10.83
N GLY A 211 11.71 -16.83 -10.89
CA GLY A 211 12.74 -17.24 -11.84
C GLY A 211 13.16 -18.69 -11.57
N SER A 212 13.35 -19.46 -12.60
CA SER A 212 13.84 -20.85 -12.54
C SER A 212 15.35 -20.92 -12.45
#